data_12b0e00ac68c319ef53bb4cf9f2c647b
#
_entry.id   12b0e00ac68c319ef53bb4cf9f2c647b
#
_cell.length_a   1.000
_cell.length_b   1.000
_cell.length_c   1.000
_cell.angle_alpha   90.00
_cell.angle_beta   90.00
_cell.angle_gamma   90.00
#
_symmetry.space_group_name_H-M   'P 1'
#
loop_
_entity.id
_entity.type
_entity.pdbx_description
1 polymer ?
#
loop_
_entity_poly.entity_id
_entity_poly.type
_entity_poly.pdbx_seq_one_letter_code
_entity_poly.pdbx_strand_id
1 'polypeptide(L)'
;MKLLTLNTHSLSDANEDNKLKAIAHVISSRDIDVIALQEVNQTMNAKSISCDEHYVGRDIIKEDNFALALSKLLEGKYYWTYIPVKVGYDRFDEGLAIFSKHKISASENTLLTTTNDYSFWKKRNALGVEIKKGPQSFYVYTAHLGWWDDDEEPFIKQWKKLNSVAASKDMPVYLAGDFNAPDVLKDQSYETIKNDGWKDTRDLAKIVSGRFTAQGKIDGWDEAVDGMRIDYIWCNRDENVLSHEVIFDGKNEPVVSDHYGILMEDNL
;
A
#
# COMPACT_ATOMS: atom_id res chain seq x y z
N MET A 1 9.94 -6.59 -12.83
CA MET A 1 9.58 -6.57 -11.39
C MET A 1 8.08 -6.78 -11.22
N LYS A 2 7.67 -7.54 -10.18
CA LYS A 2 6.27 -7.69 -9.82
C LYS A 2 6.00 -6.94 -8.52
N LEU A 3 5.12 -5.94 -8.57
CA LEU A 3 4.72 -5.11 -7.43
C LEU A 3 3.24 -5.32 -7.13
N LEU A 4 2.94 -5.72 -5.89
CA LEU A 4 1.59 -5.83 -5.35
C LEU A 4 1.29 -4.65 -4.41
N THR A 5 0.12 -4.05 -4.52
CA THR A 5 -0.48 -3.23 -3.45
C THR A 5 -1.79 -3.82 -2.97
N LEU A 6 -2.04 -3.70 -1.67
CA LEU A 6 -3.28 -4.18 -1.03
C LEU A 6 -3.55 -3.40 0.26
N ASN A 7 -4.72 -2.76 0.34
CA ASN A 7 -5.29 -2.37 1.62
C ASN A 7 -5.80 -3.65 2.29
N THR A 8 -5.25 -3.99 3.46
CA THR A 8 -5.44 -5.34 4.06
C THR A 8 -6.65 -5.43 4.99
N HIS A 9 -7.17 -4.29 5.47
CA HIS A 9 -8.20 -4.24 6.50
C HIS A 9 -7.91 -5.23 7.65
N SER A 10 -6.63 -5.36 8.01
CA SER A 10 -6.10 -6.45 8.85
C SER A 10 -6.52 -6.31 10.30
N LEU A 11 -6.69 -7.43 11.00
CA LEU A 11 -7.15 -7.57 12.38
C LEU A 11 -8.58 -7.04 12.63
N SER A 12 -9.23 -6.48 11.61
CA SER A 12 -10.60 -5.95 11.72
C SER A 12 -11.64 -6.98 11.34
N ASP A 13 -11.23 -8.01 10.59
CA ASP A 13 -12.11 -9.02 10.02
C ASP A 13 -12.12 -10.36 10.77
N ALA A 14 -13.21 -11.12 10.61
CA ALA A 14 -13.23 -12.53 11.00
C ALA A 14 -12.40 -13.38 10.02
N ASN A 15 -11.82 -14.51 10.50
CA ASN A 15 -11.01 -15.45 9.71
C ASN A 15 -9.67 -14.93 9.21
N GLU A 16 -9.04 -14.05 9.94
CA GLU A 16 -7.77 -13.44 9.61
C GLU A 16 -6.66 -14.44 9.22
N ASP A 17 -6.51 -15.54 9.96
CA ASP A 17 -5.51 -16.59 9.66
C ASP A 17 -5.66 -17.16 8.24
N ASN A 18 -6.88 -17.35 7.75
CA ASN A 18 -7.12 -17.88 6.42
C ASN A 18 -6.83 -16.83 5.34
N LYS A 19 -7.19 -15.56 5.58
CA LYS A 19 -6.87 -14.45 4.70
C LYS A 19 -5.37 -14.26 4.57
N LEU A 20 -4.66 -14.24 5.69
CA LEU A 20 -3.21 -14.10 5.73
C LEU A 20 -2.49 -15.24 4.98
N LYS A 21 -2.94 -16.51 5.16
CA LYS A 21 -2.42 -17.66 4.41
C LYS A 21 -2.70 -17.55 2.91
N ALA A 22 -3.88 -17.06 2.52
CA ALA A 22 -4.21 -16.85 1.11
C ALA A 22 -3.32 -15.77 0.49
N ILE A 23 -3.09 -14.66 1.19
CA ILE A 23 -2.16 -13.59 0.76
C ILE A 23 -0.75 -14.17 0.59
N ALA A 24 -0.22 -14.88 1.59
CA ALA A 24 1.12 -15.48 1.54
C ALA A 24 1.25 -16.50 0.39
N HIS A 25 0.21 -17.31 0.14
CA HIS A 25 0.18 -18.26 -0.95
C HIS A 25 0.26 -17.56 -2.32
N VAL A 26 -0.53 -16.52 -2.54
CA VAL A 26 -0.52 -15.77 -3.80
C VAL A 26 0.82 -15.06 -4.01
N ILE A 27 1.38 -14.43 -2.98
CA ILE A 27 2.71 -13.80 -3.04
C ILE A 27 3.77 -14.82 -3.48
N SER A 28 3.77 -16.00 -2.87
CA SER A 28 4.75 -17.05 -3.17
C SER A 28 4.53 -17.69 -4.53
N SER A 29 3.28 -18.04 -4.89
CA SER A 29 2.97 -18.75 -6.15
C SER A 29 3.13 -17.87 -7.37
N ARG A 30 2.85 -16.57 -7.27
CA ARG A 30 3.05 -15.60 -8.34
C ARG A 30 4.45 -15.01 -8.38
N ASP A 31 5.30 -15.39 -7.43
CA ASP A 31 6.70 -14.95 -7.31
C ASP A 31 6.81 -13.41 -7.27
N ILE A 32 6.01 -12.76 -6.43
CA ILE A 32 5.93 -11.30 -6.31
C ILE A 32 7.21 -10.75 -5.67
N ASP A 33 7.78 -9.67 -6.23
CA ASP A 33 9.06 -9.11 -5.79
C ASP A 33 8.91 -8.09 -4.65
N VAL A 34 7.89 -7.23 -4.74
CA VAL A 34 7.64 -6.14 -3.79
C VAL A 34 6.16 -6.10 -3.41
N ILE A 35 5.86 -5.89 -2.13
CA ILE A 35 4.49 -5.81 -1.62
C ILE A 35 4.35 -4.54 -0.79
N ALA A 36 3.37 -3.71 -1.12
CA ALA A 36 3.01 -2.46 -0.46
C ALA A 36 1.64 -2.61 0.21
N LEU A 37 1.58 -2.56 1.53
CA LEU A 37 0.38 -2.83 2.31
C LEU A 37 -0.07 -1.59 3.08
N GLN A 38 -1.39 -1.41 3.16
CA GLN A 38 -2.08 -0.40 3.94
C GLN A 38 -2.97 -1.08 4.99
N GLU A 39 -3.38 -0.34 6.01
CA GLU A 39 -4.15 -0.82 7.16
C GLU A 39 -3.54 -2.05 7.83
N VAL A 40 -2.23 -2.03 7.96
CA VAL A 40 -1.47 -3.07 8.65
C VAL A 40 -1.54 -2.81 10.15
N ASN A 41 -2.26 -3.65 10.88
CA ASN A 41 -2.55 -3.46 12.29
C ASN A 41 -1.67 -4.32 13.21
N GLN A 42 -1.50 -3.84 14.44
CA GLN A 42 -1.09 -4.59 15.62
C GLN A 42 -1.85 -4.07 16.84
N THR A 43 -2.14 -4.90 17.82
CA THR A 43 -2.84 -4.47 19.03
C THR A 43 -1.91 -3.62 19.91
N MET A 44 -2.34 -2.42 20.29
CA MET A 44 -1.53 -1.45 21.06
C MET A 44 -0.94 -2.05 22.35
N ASN A 45 -1.73 -2.85 23.06
CA ASN A 45 -1.35 -3.44 24.34
C ASN A 45 -0.76 -4.87 24.23
N ALA A 46 -0.58 -5.40 23.02
CA ALA A 46 0.07 -6.69 22.83
C ALA A 46 1.56 -6.62 23.21
N LYS A 47 2.15 -7.78 23.45
CA LYS A 47 3.55 -7.89 23.85
C LYS A 47 4.49 -7.44 22.73
N SER A 48 5.44 -6.58 23.04
CA SER A 48 6.52 -6.22 22.13
C SER A 48 7.50 -7.38 21.95
N ILE A 49 7.96 -7.58 20.72
CA ILE A 49 8.93 -8.62 20.37
C ILE A 49 10.08 -8.06 19.56
N SER A 50 11.19 -8.81 19.53
CA SER A 50 12.30 -8.56 18.62
C SER A 50 12.04 -9.28 17.29
N CYS A 51 12.37 -8.62 16.17
CA CYS A 51 12.35 -9.21 14.85
C CYS A 51 13.72 -9.78 14.47
N ASP A 52 13.75 -10.58 13.40
CA ASP A 52 14.96 -11.09 12.78
C ASP A 52 15.68 -10.02 11.92
N GLU A 53 16.77 -10.40 11.27
CA GLU A 53 17.57 -9.53 10.40
C GLU A 53 16.87 -9.06 9.11
N HIS A 54 15.72 -9.60 8.76
CA HIS A 54 14.93 -9.20 7.60
C HIS A 54 14.06 -7.97 7.88
N TYR A 55 13.83 -7.66 9.17
CA TYR A 55 13.14 -6.44 9.55
C TYR A 55 14.09 -5.23 9.46
N VAL A 56 13.77 -4.29 8.57
CA VAL A 56 14.58 -3.08 8.29
C VAL A 56 13.86 -1.83 8.83
N GLY A 57 13.34 -1.92 10.04
CA GLY A 57 12.62 -0.83 10.70
C GLY A 57 13.21 -0.46 12.04
N ARG A 58 12.64 0.56 12.67
CA ARG A 58 12.99 1.02 14.04
C ARG A 58 11.80 1.00 14.98
N ASP A 59 10.60 0.81 14.44
CA ASP A 59 9.36 0.84 15.19
C ASP A 59 9.18 -0.46 16.00
N ILE A 60 8.43 -0.33 17.10
CA ILE A 60 8.15 -1.47 17.98
C ILE A 60 7.15 -2.39 17.31
N ILE A 61 7.53 -3.66 17.16
CA ILE A 61 6.66 -4.70 16.63
C ILE A 61 6.01 -5.47 17.76
N LYS A 62 4.70 -5.68 17.65
CA LYS A 62 3.91 -6.49 18.57
C LYS A 62 3.80 -7.93 18.07
N GLU A 63 3.55 -8.86 18.99
CA GLU A 63 3.50 -10.29 18.67
C GLU A 63 2.41 -10.68 17.67
N ASP A 64 1.34 -9.88 17.59
CA ASP A 64 0.20 -10.01 16.70
C ASP A 64 0.27 -9.07 15.47
N ASN A 65 1.41 -8.41 15.20
CA ASN A 65 1.56 -7.56 14.04
C ASN A 65 1.31 -8.33 12.74
N PHE A 66 0.40 -7.83 11.90
CA PHE A 66 0.02 -8.51 10.66
C PHE A 66 1.20 -8.69 9.69
N ALA A 67 2.06 -7.67 9.54
CA ALA A 67 3.25 -7.79 8.69
C ALA A 67 4.25 -8.82 9.24
N LEU A 68 4.43 -8.90 10.56
CA LEU A 68 5.23 -9.96 11.18
C LEU A 68 4.66 -11.35 10.91
N ALA A 69 3.34 -11.52 11.03
CA ALA A 69 2.69 -12.79 10.75
C ALA A 69 2.86 -13.20 9.28
N LEU A 70 2.73 -12.23 8.36
CA LEU A 70 3.00 -12.43 6.94
C LEU A 70 4.47 -12.80 6.68
N SER A 71 5.43 -12.11 7.31
CA SER A 71 6.87 -12.40 7.14
C SER A 71 7.22 -13.83 7.51
N LYS A 72 6.62 -14.35 8.59
CA LYS A 72 6.78 -15.75 9.01
C LYS A 72 6.26 -16.74 7.98
N LEU A 73 5.09 -16.47 7.37
CA LEU A 73 4.54 -17.31 6.32
C LEU A 73 5.34 -17.23 5.01
N LEU A 74 6.06 -16.14 4.78
CA LEU A 74 6.97 -15.97 3.65
C LEU A 74 8.38 -16.54 3.93
N GLU A 75 8.59 -17.18 5.06
CA GLU A 75 9.79 -17.97 5.41
C GLU A 75 11.10 -17.20 5.31
N GLY A 76 11.13 -15.92 5.67
CA GLY A 76 12.34 -15.09 5.66
C GLY A 76 12.88 -14.78 4.24
N LYS A 77 12.05 -14.93 3.21
CA LYS A 77 12.44 -14.65 1.81
C LYS A 77 12.38 -13.17 1.45
N TYR A 78 11.87 -12.31 2.37
CA TYR A 78 11.66 -10.90 2.15
C TYR A 78 12.27 -10.07 3.26
N TYR A 79 12.98 -8.99 2.90
CA TYR A 79 13.19 -7.85 3.79
C TYR A 79 11.86 -7.12 3.95
N TRP A 80 11.60 -6.57 5.14
CA TRP A 80 10.35 -5.86 5.37
C TRP A 80 10.52 -4.72 6.37
N THR A 81 9.61 -3.75 6.30
CA THR A 81 9.51 -2.65 7.26
C THR A 81 8.05 -2.32 7.52
N TYR A 82 7.79 -1.75 8.68
CA TYR A 82 6.47 -1.32 9.13
C TYR A 82 6.61 0.00 9.87
N ILE A 83 5.62 0.88 9.71
CA ILE A 83 5.45 2.09 10.52
C ILE A 83 4.02 2.15 11.07
N PRO A 84 3.84 2.43 12.37
CA PRO A 84 2.53 2.81 12.92
C PRO A 84 2.21 4.25 12.50
N VAL A 85 0.98 4.49 12.08
CA VAL A 85 0.53 5.81 11.60
C VAL A 85 -0.42 6.46 12.58
N LYS A 86 -1.44 5.74 13.03
CA LYS A 86 -2.51 6.26 13.89
C LYS A 86 -3.12 5.17 14.77
N VAL A 87 -3.99 5.58 15.68
CA VAL A 87 -4.88 4.65 16.38
C VAL A 87 -6.01 4.24 15.43
N GLY A 88 -6.12 2.92 15.17
CA GLY A 88 -7.22 2.32 14.43
C GLY A 88 -8.21 1.63 15.37
N TYR A 89 -9.52 1.84 15.18
CA TYR A 89 -10.59 1.19 15.94
C TYR A 89 -10.41 1.24 17.46
N ASP A 90 -9.83 2.33 18.02
CA ASP A 90 -9.51 2.56 19.42
C ASP A 90 -8.66 1.49 20.12
N ARG A 91 -8.04 0.57 19.36
CA ARG A 91 -7.28 -0.55 19.90
C ARG A 91 -6.01 -0.93 19.16
N PHE A 92 -5.88 -0.49 17.90
CA PHE A 92 -4.72 -0.87 17.07
C PHE A 92 -3.75 0.28 16.87
N ASP A 93 -2.46 -0.04 16.75
CA ASP A 93 -1.53 0.74 15.97
C ASP A 93 -1.75 0.37 14.50
N GLU A 94 -2.51 1.17 13.78
CA GLU A 94 -2.74 1.01 12.35
C GLU A 94 -1.62 1.66 11.56
N GLY A 95 -1.10 0.95 10.57
CA GLY A 95 0.07 1.41 9.87
C GLY A 95 0.21 0.95 8.43
N LEU A 96 1.43 1.08 7.94
CA LEU A 96 1.86 0.75 6.59
C LEU A 96 3.03 -0.22 6.63
N ALA A 97 3.11 -1.13 5.66
CA ALA A 97 4.25 -2.04 5.53
C ALA A 97 4.70 -2.21 4.08
N ILE A 98 5.98 -2.44 3.88
CA ILE A 98 6.56 -2.82 2.59
C ILE A 98 7.42 -4.06 2.79
N PHE A 99 7.27 -5.02 1.86
CA PHE A 99 8.13 -6.20 1.74
C PHE A 99 8.87 -6.18 0.42
N SER A 100 10.09 -6.71 0.39
CA SER A 100 10.90 -6.84 -0.82
C SER A 100 11.78 -8.08 -0.77
N LYS A 101 11.83 -8.86 -1.85
CA LYS A 101 12.85 -9.90 -2.03
C LYS A 101 14.26 -9.33 -2.09
N HIS A 102 14.38 -8.09 -2.52
CA HIS A 102 15.65 -7.39 -2.67
C HIS A 102 15.92 -6.54 -1.43
N LYS A 103 17.20 -6.29 -1.18
CA LYS A 103 17.62 -5.54 0.01
C LYS A 103 17.02 -4.14 0.03
N ILE A 104 16.35 -3.80 1.12
CA ILE A 104 15.94 -2.44 1.47
C ILE A 104 17.18 -1.71 2.00
N SER A 105 17.63 -0.67 1.29
CA SER A 105 18.83 0.09 1.64
C SER A 105 18.55 1.33 2.47
N ALA A 106 17.35 1.88 2.34
CA ALA A 106 16.88 3.02 3.11
C ALA A 106 15.36 2.93 3.30
N SER A 107 14.87 3.51 4.38
CA SER A 107 13.44 3.69 4.64
C SER A 107 13.17 5.09 5.17
N GLU A 108 12.04 5.67 4.80
CA GLU A 108 11.59 6.97 5.29
C GLU A 108 10.10 6.96 5.62
N ASN A 109 9.75 7.70 6.67
CA ASN A 109 8.37 7.91 7.12
C ASN A 109 8.02 9.38 6.97
N THR A 110 7.12 9.71 6.04
CA THR A 110 6.73 11.08 5.72
C THR A 110 5.33 11.37 6.23
N LEU A 111 5.19 12.36 7.13
CA LEU A 111 3.89 12.84 7.58
C LEU A 111 3.21 13.62 6.46
N LEU A 112 2.04 13.16 6.02
CA LEU A 112 1.26 13.77 4.94
C LEU A 112 0.21 14.75 5.45
N THR A 113 -0.37 14.50 6.62
CA THR A 113 -1.35 15.38 7.26
C THR A 113 -0.73 16.63 7.90
N THR A 114 -1.55 17.58 8.24
CA THR A 114 -1.12 18.80 8.94
C THR A 114 -0.82 18.48 10.40
N THR A 115 -1.70 17.71 11.04
CA THR A 115 -1.51 17.23 12.40
C THR A 115 -0.62 16.00 12.46
N ASN A 116 0.15 15.87 13.55
CA ASN A 116 0.89 14.66 13.90
C ASN A 116 0.26 13.94 15.10
N ASP A 117 -0.95 14.31 15.49
CA ASP A 117 -1.65 13.66 16.59
C ASP A 117 -1.94 12.19 16.24
N TYR A 118 -1.36 11.27 17.01
CA TYR A 118 -1.47 9.83 16.78
C TYR A 118 -2.88 9.30 17.02
N SER A 119 -3.66 9.96 17.86
CA SER A 119 -5.07 9.61 18.13
C SER A 119 -6.03 10.10 17.04
N PHE A 120 -5.57 10.98 16.15
CA PHE A 120 -6.40 11.53 15.10
C PHE A 120 -6.58 10.52 13.94
N TRP A 121 -7.77 10.00 13.79
CA TRP A 121 -8.08 8.91 12.86
C TRP A 121 -7.84 9.22 11.38
N LYS A 122 -7.86 10.52 10.99
CA LYS A 122 -7.53 10.97 9.62
C LYS A 122 -6.03 11.21 9.40
N LYS A 123 -5.18 10.96 10.40
CA LYS A 123 -3.73 11.09 10.22
C LYS A 123 -3.24 10.16 9.12
N ARG A 124 -2.38 10.66 8.23
CA ARG A 124 -1.81 9.93 7.10
C ARG A 124 -0.31 10.12 7.02
N ASN A 125 0.38 9.06 6.72
CA ASN A 125 1.79 9.04 6.42
C ASN A 125 2.02 8.29 5.10
N ALA A 126 3.20 8.47 4.51
CA ALA A 126 3.74 7.57 3.49
C ALA A 126 4.98 6.87 4.04
N LEU A 127 5.08 5.58 3.78
CA LEU A 127 6.28 4.80 4.01
C LEU A 127 6.98 4.62 2.67
N GLY A 128 8.20 5.13 2.55
CA GLY A 128 9.06 4.99 1.37
C GLY A 128 10.25 4.09 1.64
N VAL A 129 10.64 3.27 0.67
CA VAL A 129 11.85 2.45 0.74
C VAL A 129 12.66 2.53 -0.56
N GLU A 130 13.97 2.61 -0.42
CA GLU A 130 14.91 2.37 -1.51
C GLU A 130 15.24 0.88 -1.59
N ILE A 131 15.03 0.29 -2.75
CA ILE A 131 15.26 -1.14 -3.01
C ILE A 131 16.40 -1.28 -4.02
N LYS A 132 17.35 -2.19 -3.73
CA LYS A 132 18.50 -2.50 -4.61
C LYS A 132 18.33 -3.86 -5.27
N LYS A 133 18.14 -3.85 -6.61
CA LYS A 133 18.04 -5.05 -7.46
C LYS A 133 19.26 -5.11 -8.39
N GLY A 134 20.29 -5.82 -7.98
CA GLY A 134 21.56 -5.85 -8.71
C GLY A 134 22.19 -4.45 -8.79
N PRO A 135 22.50 -3.93 -9.99
CA PRO A 135 23.07 -2.60 -10.17
C PRO A 135 22.02 -1.48 -10.15
N GLN A 136 20.74 -1.81 -10.16
CA GLN A 136 19.65 -0.85 -10.21
C GLN A 136 19.13 -0.54 -8.81
N SER A 137 18.71 0.71 -8.60
CA SER A 137 17.95 1.13 -7.42
C SER A 137 16.65 1.77 -7.87
N PHE A 138 15.60 1.60 -7.09
CA PHE A 138 14.31 2.24 -7.28
C PHE A 138 13.65 2.50 -5.93
N TYR A 139 12.71 3.43 -5.91
CA TYR A 139 11.93 3.75 -4.72
C TYR A 139 10.52 3.20 -4.83
N VAL A 140 9.99 2.68 -3.73
CA VAL A 140 8.57 2.33 -3.60
C VAL A 140 8.02 3.04 -2.37
N TYR A 141 6.93 3.77 -2.55
CA TYR A 141 6.13 4.33 -1.48
C TYR A 141 4.83 3.56 -1.36
N THR A 142 4.43 3.27 -0.12
CA THR A 142 3.05 2.91 0.21
C THR A 142 2.40 4.05 0.96
N ALA A 143 1.14 4.36 0.61
CA ALA A 143 0.35 5.38 1.25
C ALA A 143 -1.13 4.97 1.32
N HIS A 144 -1.83 5.48 2.33
CA HIS A 144 -3.27 5.48 2.41
C HIS A 144 -3.70 6.93 2.61
N LEU A 145 -4.19 7.59 1.54
CA LEU A 145 -4.56 8.99 1.54
C LEU A 145 -6.01 9.19 2.00
N GLY A 146 -6.37 10.43 2.31
CA GLY A 146 -7.74 10.82 2.64
C GLY A 146 -8.53 11.25 1.40
N TRP A 147 -9.76 11.72 1.63
CA TRP A 147 -10.72 12.11 0.59
C TRP A 147 -10.47 13.51 0.04
N TRP A 148 -10.94 13.77 -1.18
CA TRP A 148 -10.79 15.05 -1.87
C TRP A 148 -11.37 16.22 -1.07
N ASP A 149 -12.61 16.10 -0.66
CA ASP A 149 -13.40 17.15 0.00
C ASP A 149 -13.36 17.09 1.53
N ASP A 150 -12.32 16.47 2.13
CA ASP A 150 -12.17 16.46 3.58
C ASP A 150 -11.86 17.85 4.13
N ASP A 151 -12.69 18.37 5.04
CA ASP A 151 -12.57 19.73 5.57
C ASP A 151 -11.34 19.92 6.48
N GLU A 152 -10.88 18.87 7.15
CA GLU A 152 -9.77 18.93 8.11
C GLU A 152 -8.43 18.64 7.42
N GLU A 153 -8.35 17.50 6.74
CA GLU A 153 -7.14 17.02 6.07
C GLU A 153 -7.41 16.66 4.59
N PRO A 154 -7.66 17.66 3.73
CA PRO A 154 -8.02 17.42 2.35
C PRO A 154 -6.89 16.73 1.57
N PHE A 155 -7.27 15.85 0.65
CA PHE A 155 -6.37 15.09 -0.22
C PHE A 155 -5.25 15.95 -0.83
N ILE A 156 -5.58 17.13 -1.34
CA ILE A 156 -4.61 17.98 -2.04
C ILE A 156 -3.41 18.38 -1.17
N LYS A 157 -3.58 18.57 0.14
CA LYS A 157 -2.48 18.87 1.06
C LYS A 157 -1.58 17.66 1.26
N GLN A 158 -2.19 16.48 1.42
CA GLN A 158 -1.48 15.21 1.58
C GLN A 158 -0.71 14.86 0.31
N TRP A 159 -1.37 14.98 -0.85
CA TRP A 159 -0.77 14.73 -2.15
C TRP A 159 0.46 15.64 -2.41
N LYS A 160 0.35 16.95 -2.17
CA LYS A 160 1.47 17.87 -2.35
C LYS A 160 2.72 17.47 -1.56
N LYS A 161 2.55 16.97 -0.33
CA LYS A 161 3.66 16.48 0.48
C LYS A 161 4.25 15.19 -0.08
N LEU A 162 3.40 14.21 -0.43
CA LEU A 162 3.86 12.95 -1.04
C LEU A 162 4.56 13.22 -2.37
N ASN A 163 3.97 14.01 -3.25
CA ASN A 163 4.55 14.39 -4.54
C ASN A 163 5.92 15.08 -4.35
N SER A 164 6.05 16.01 -3.41
CA SER A 164 7.32 16.71 -3.15
C SER A 164 8.46 15.77 -2.79
N VAL A 165 8.22 14.78 -1.92
CA VAL A 165 9.29 13.84 -1.50
C VAL A 165 9.56 12.79 -2.58
N ALA A 166 8.53 12.31 -3.24
CA ALA A 166 8.66 11.27 -4.26
C ALA A 166 9.32 11.81 -5.54
N ALA A 167 8.90 12.99 -6.01
CA ALA A 167 9.48 13.63 -7.21
C ALA A 167 10.93 14.13 -7.00
N SER A 168 11.39 14.23 -5.76
CA SER A 168 12.80 14.58 -5.47
C SER A 168 13.81 13.46 -5.72
N LYS A 169 13.33 12.24 -5.97
CA LYS A 169 14.20 11.07 -6.18
C LYS A 169 14.69 11.02 -7.64
N ASP A 170 16.00 10.95 -7.84
CA ASP A 170 16.63 10.81 -9.16
C ASP A 170 16.74 9.34 -9.57
N MET A 171 15.63 8.60 -9.52
CA MET A 171 15.54 7.19 -9.88
C MET A 171 14.09 6.79 -10.21
N PRO A 172 13.81 5.55 -10.68
CA PRO A 172 12.44 5.05 -10.78
C PRO A 172 11.73 5.11 -9.44
N VAL A 173 10.51 5.67 -9.42
CA VAL A 173 9.67 5.74 -8.22
C VAL A 173 8.30 5.16 -8.53
N TYR A 174 7.83 4.30 -7.65
CA TYR A 174 6.46 3.79 -7.65
C TYR A 174 5.73 4.27 -6.41
N LEU A 175 4.51 4.80 -6.61
CA LEU A 175 3.58 5.12 -5.52
C LEU A 175 2.46 4.07 -5.57
N ALA A 176 2.34 3.28 -4.52
CA ALA A 176 1.39 2.18 -4.45
C ALA A 176 0.50 2.32 -3.22
N GLY A 177 -0.80 2.10 -3.34
CA GLY A 177 -1.68 2.15 -2.18
C GLY A 177 -3.10 2.57 -2.46
N ASP A 178 -3.81 2.83 -1.37
CA ASP A 178 -5.15 3.38 -1.36
C ASP A 178 -5.08 4.91 -1.39
N PHE A 179 -5.51 5.48 -2.51
CA PHE A 179 -5.49 6.93 -2.70
C PHE A 179 -6.84 7.58 -2.40
N ASN A 180 -7.89 6.81 -2.12
CA ASN A 180 -9.25 7.32 -1.98
C ASN A 180 -9.65 8.28 -3.12
N ALA A 181 -9.22 7.96 -4.34
CA ALA A 181 -9.23 8.83 -5.51
C ALA A 181 -9.96 8.17 -6.69
N PRO A 182 -11.31 8.14 -6.72
CA PRO A 182 -12.05 7.52 -7.81
C PRO A 182 -11.67 8.13 -9.17
N ASP A 183 -11.27 7.28 -10.13
CA ASP A 183 -10.83 7.69 -11.46
C ASP A 183 -11.94 8.23 -12.38
N VAL A 184 -13.18 8.12 -11.93
CA VAL A 184 -14.36 8.63 -12.66
C VAL A 184 -14.74 10.06 -12.27
N LEU A 185 -14.17 10.59 -11.18
CA LEU A 185 -14.44 11.95 -10.71
C LEU A 185 -13.49 12.94 -11.38
N LYS A 186 -14.07 13.88 -12.15
CA LYS A 186 -13.31 14.90 -12.88
C LYS A 186 -12.81 16.01 -11.96
N ASP A 187 -11.71 16.62 -12.34
CA ASP A 187 -11.10 17.76 -11.65
C ASP A 187 -10.74 17.48 -10.18
N GLN A 188 -10.55 16.21 -9.83
CA GLN A 188 -10.23 15.76 -8.47
C GLN A 188 -8.89 15.00 -8.40
N SER A 189 -8.76 14.17 -7.35
CA SER A 189 -7.53 13.50 -6.94
C SER A 189 -6.82 12.74 -8.07
N TYR A 190 -7.53 11.90 -8.84
CA TYR A 190 -6.93 11.10 -9.91
C TYR A 190 -6.31 11.99 -11.01
N GLU A 191 -7.06 12.97 -11.48
CA GLU A 191 -6.56 13.90 -12.52
C GLU A 191 -5.44 14.80 -12.01
N THR A 192 -5.50 15.21 -10.74
CA THR A 192 -4.43 15.99 -10.10
C THR A 192 -3.11 15.22 -10.11
N ILE A 193 -3.12 13.94 -9.75
CA ILE A 193 -1.92 13.09 -9.78
C ILE A 193 -1.36 13.00 -11.20
N LYS A 194 -2.19 12.76 -12.20
CA LYS A 194 -1.79 12.72 -13.63
C LYS A 194 -1.22 14.04 -14.13
N ASN A 195 -1.84 15.15 -13.76
CA ASN A 195 -1.40 16.50 -14.16
C ASN A 195 -0.04 16.87 -13.55
N ASP A 196 0.30 16.31 -12.38
CA ASP A 196 1.62 16.45 -11.76
C ASP A 196 2.68 15.52 -12.38
N GLY A 197 2.34 14.82 -13.48
CA GLY A 197 3.27 14.05 -14.31
C GLY A 197 3.38 12.57 -13.97
N TRP A 198 2.64 12.07 -12.99
CA TRP A 198 2.62 10.64 -12.65
C TRP A 198 1.84 9.83 -13.68
N LYS A 199 2.33 8.62 -13.95
CA LYS A 199 1.74 7.70 -14.91
C LYS A 199 1.03 6.58 -14.17
N ASP A 200 -0.25 6.36 -14.48
CA ASP A 200 -0.98 5.20 -14.00
C ASP A 200 -0.44 3.93 -14.71
N THR A 201 0.06 2.96 -13.96
CA THR A 201 0.59 1.74 -14.55
C THR A 201 -0.45 0.93 -15.32
N ARG A 202 -1.74 1.13 -15.01
CA ARG A 202 -2.84 0.56 -15.80
C ARG A 202 -2.87 1.11 -17.23
N ASP A 203 -2.67 2.42 -17.39
CA ASP A 203 -2.67 3.09 -18.71
C ASP A 203 -1.46 2.69 -19.55
N LEU A 204 -0.35 2.32 -18.91
CA LEU A 204 0.90 1.86 -19.57
C LEU A 204 0.89 0.37 -19.90
N ALA A 205 0.04 -0.43 -19.24
CA ALA A 205 0.08 -1.88 -19.30
C ALA A 205 -0.36 -2.42 -20.66
N LYS A 206 0.40 -3.43 -21.18
CA LYS A 206 0.04 -4.17 -22.40
C LYS A 206 -1.15 -5.10 -22.19
N ILE A 207 -1.26 -5.67 -20.99
CA ILE A 207 -2.35 -6.56 -20.58
C ILE A 207 -2.98 -5.99 -19.32
N VAL A 208 -4.30 -5.77 -19.36
CA VAL A 208 -5.07 -5.25 -18.22
C VAL A 208 -6.21 -6.21 -17.91
N SER A 209 -6.32 -6.61 -16.63
CA SER A 209 -7.45 -7.39 -16.14
C SER A 209 -8.04 -6.81 -14.86
N GLY A 210 -9.36 -6.95 -14.70
CA GLY A 210 -10.10 -6.31 -13.61
C GLY A 210 -10.29 -4.81 -13.82
N ARG A 211 -11.22 -4.22 -13.08
CA ARG A 211 -11.55 -2.79 -13.19
C ARG A 211 -11.60 -2.09 -11.84
N PHE A 212 -12.28 -2.67 -10.87
CA PHE A 212 -12.53 -2.08 -9.58
C PHE A 212 -11.60 -2.66 -8.52
N THR A 213 -11.17 -1.82 -7.58
CA THR A 213 -10.33 -2.22 -6.45
C THR A 213 -11.11 -2.26 -5.14
N ALA A 214 -12.34 -1.73 -5.13
CA ALA A 214 -13.31 -1.87 -4.07
C ALA A 214 -14.69 -2.11 -4.67
N GLN A 215 -15.53 -2.92 -4.02
CA GLN A 215 -16.86 -3.23 -4.49
C GLN A 215 -17.87 -3.17 -3.35
N GLY A 216 -18.96 -2.43 -3.60
CA GLY A 216 -20.00 -2.18 -2.60
C GLY A 216 -19.61 -1.10 -1.61
N LYS A 217 -20.22 -1.17 -0.44
CA LYS A 217 -19.95 -0.22 0.64
C LYS A 217 -18.67 -0.62 1.36
N ILE A 218 -17.75 0.31 1.47
CA ILE A 218 -16.52 0.21 2.24
C ILE A 218 -16.41 1.42 3.15
N ASP A 219 -15.55 1.37 4.15
CA ASP A 219 -15.33 2.47 5.09
C ASP A 219 -15.00 3.78 4.35
N GLY A 220 -15.78 4.84 4.63
CA GLY A 220 -15.64 6.13 3.96
C GLY A 220 -16.36 6.28 2.61
N TRP A 221 -17.02 5.22 2.11
CA TRP A 221 -17.78 5.22 0.85
C TRP A 221 -19.16 4.56 1.01
N ASP A 222 -19.92 4.98 2.02
CA ASP A 222 -21.21 4.39 2.42
C ASP A 222 -22.29 4.44 1.32
N GLU A 223 -22.19 5.38 0.39
CA GLU A 223 -23.16 5.57 -0.71
C GLU A 223 -22.73 4.87 -2.01
N ALA A 224 -21.57 4.22 -2.04
CA ALA A 224 -21.09 3.52 -3.22
C ALA A 224 -21.98 2.31 -3.51
N VAL A 225 -22.62 2.28 -4.69
CA VAL A 225 -23.50 1.19 -5.16
C VAL A 225 -22.76 0.31 -6.16
N ASP A 226 -21.88 0.92 -6.94
CA ASP A 226 -21.05 0.27 -7.96
C ASP A 226 -19.61 0.11 -7.48
N GLY A 227 -18.84 -0.73 -8.17
CA GLY A 227 -17.42 -0.86 -7.87
C GLY A 227 -16.65 0.42 -8.17
N MET A 228 -15.61 0.69 -7.37
CA MET A 228 -14.73 1.84 -7.49
C MET A 228 -13.28 1.39 -7.73
N ARG A 229 -12.51 2.23 -8.40
CA ARG A 229 -11.05 2.11 -8.45
C ARG A 229 -10.46 3.27 -7.67
N ILE A 230 -9.93 2.98 -6.50
CA ILE A 230 -9.36 3.94 -5.56
C ILE A 230 -7.94 3.57 -5.13
N ASP A 231 -7.53 2.32 -5.40
CA ASP A 231 -6.16 1.85 -5.23
C ASP A 231 -5.39 1.94 -6.55
N TYR A 232 -4.11 2.28 -6.47
CA TYR A 232 -3.28 2.53 -7.64
C TYR A 232 -1.84 2.10 -7.45
N ILE A 233 -1.17 1.87 -8.58
CA ILE A 233 0.28 1.91 -8.70
C ILE A 233 0.62 2.97 -9.74
N TRP A 234 1.27 4.04 -9.30
CA TRP A 234 1.76 5.12 -10.15
C TRP A 234 3.27 4.99 -10.34
N CYS A 235 3.81 5.46 -11.45
CA CYS A 235 5.24 5.60 -11.67
C CYS A 235 5.60 6.99 -12.20
N ASN A 236 6.85 7.43 -11.95
CA ASN A 236 7.31 8.78 -12.31
C ASN A 236 7.87 8.88 -13.74
N ARG A 237 7.84 7.79 -14.52
CA ARG A 237 8.35 7.73 -15.89
C ARG A 237 7.56 6.74 -16.73
N ASP A 238 7.81 6.72 -18.04
CA ASP A 238 7.18 5.76 -18.95
C ASP A 238 7.88 4.39 -18.81
N GLU A 239 7.36 3.55 -17.93
CA GLU A 239 7.84 2.18 -17.72
C GLU A 239 7.23 1.21 -18.74
N ASN A 240 7.97 0.15 -19.07
CA ASN A 240 7.44 -0.91 -19.93
C ASN A 240 6.62 -1.90 -19.09
N VAL A 241 5.40 -1.49 -18.74
CA VAL A 241 4.49 -2.32 -17.96
C VAL A 241 3.94 -3.46 -18.82
N LEU A 242 4.16 -4.68 -18.39
CA LEU A 242 3.72 -5.90 -19.10
C LEU A 242 2.27 -6.22 -18.76
N SER A 243 1.93 -6.17 -17.47
CA SER A 243 0.55 -6.41 -17.00
C SER A 243 0.19 -5.56 -15.81
N HIS A 244 -1.11 -5.31 -15.69
CA HIS A 244 -1.76 -4.70 -14.54
C HIS A 244 -3.05 -5.47 -14.26
N GLU A 245 -3.11 -6.15 -13.13
CA GLU A 245 -4.19 -7.05 -12.78
C GLU A 245 -4.81 -6.66 -11.45
N VAL A 246 -6.15 -6.69 -11.37
CA VAL A 246 -6.85 -6.72 -10.08
C VAL A 246 -6.91 -8.17 -9.63
N ILE A 247 -6.42 -8.43 -8.42
CA ILE A 247 -6.37 -9.75 -7.79
C ILE A 247 -7.10 -9.73 -6.45
N PHE A 248 -7.39 -10.89 -5.87
CA PHE A 248 -8.20 -11.06 -4.67
C PHE A 248 -9.65 -10.60 -4.84
N ASP A 249 -10.16 -10.59 -6.08
CA ASP A 249 -11.53 -10.18 -6.44
C ASP A 249 -12.55 -11.35 -6.44
N GLY A 250 -12.13 -12.53 -5.94
CA GLY A 250 -12.98 -13.73 -5.86
C GLY A 250 -13.06 -14.54 -7.15
N LYS A 251 -12.35 -14.15 -8.23
CA LYS A 251 -12.36 -14.90 -9.49
C LYS A 251 -11.28 -15.98 -9.54
N ASN A 252 -10.03 -15.58 -9.39
CA ASN A 252 -8.89 -16.50 -9.40
C ASN A 252 -8.34 -16.72 -8.00
N GLU A 253 -8.34 -15.68 -7.18
CA GLU A 253 -7.92 -15.69 -5.78
C GLU A 253 -9.11 -15.34 -4.87
N PRO A 254 -9.14 -15.88 -3.63
CA PRO A 254 -10.20 -15.54 -2.68
C PRO A 254 -10.17 -14.06 -2.29
N VAL A 255 -11.33 -13.50 -1.96
CA VAL A 255 -11.41 -12.17 -1.35
C VAL A 255 -10.76 -12.21 0.04
N VAL A 256 -9.84 -11.29 0.29
CA VAL A 256 -9.05 -11.24 1.53
C VAL A 256 -9.18 -9.92 2.29
N SER A 257 -9.87 -8.94 1.72
CA SER A 257 -10.12 -7.61 2.27
C SER A 257 -11.40 -7.05 1.65
N ASP A 258 -11.90 -5.95 2.16
CA ASP A 258 -12.91 -5.12 1.50
C ASP A 258 -12.33 -4.35 0.29
N HIS A 259 -11.01 -4.29 0.16
CA HIS A 259 -10.29 -3.90 -1.04
C HIS A 259 -9.74 -5.11 -1.81
N TYR A 260 -9.63 -4.95 -3.14
CA TYR A 260 -8.93 -5.89 -4.01
C TYR A 260 -7.50 -5.40 -4.26
N GLY A 261 -6.57 -6.35 -4.39
CA GLY A 261 -5.18 -6.02 -4.68
C GLY A 261 -4.94 -5.63 -6.14
N ILE A 262 -3.88 -4.88 -6.38
CA ILE A 262 -3.35 -4.63 -7.72
C ILE A 262 -1.99 -5.29 -7.82
N LEU A 263 -1.81 -6.16 -8.82
CA LEU A 263 -0.53 -6.73 -9.20
C LEU A 263 -0.08 -6.12 -10.53
N MET A 264 1.05 -5.44 -10.52
CA MET A 264 1.70 -4.87 -11.70
C MET A 264 2.98 -5.65 -11.99
N GLU A 265 3.26 -5.93 -13.28
CA GLU A 265 4.52 -6.48 -13.75
C GLU A 265 5.16 -5.57 -14.79
N ASP A 266 6.44 -5.26 -14.63
CA ASP A 266 7.26 -4.51 -15.57
C ASP A 266 8.63 -5.15 -15.82
N ASN A 267 9.47 -4.52 -16.64
CA ASN A 267 10.81 -5.01 -16.99
C ASN A 267 11.93 -4.45 -16.08
N LEU A 268 11.63 -3.82 -14.97
CA LEU A 268 12.63 -3.31 -14.03
C LEU A 268 13.44 -4.44 -13.36
#